data_506a874c61e463a91b93aa1eeec34ff6
#
_entry.id   506a874c61e463a91b93aa1eeec34ff6
#
_cell.length_a   1.000
_cell.length_b   1.000
_cell.length_c   1.000
_cell.angle_alpha   90.00
_cell.angle_beta   90.00
_cell.angle_gamma   90.00
#
_symmetry.space_group_name_H-M   'P 1'
#
loop_
_entity.id
_entity.type
_entity.pdbx_description
1 polymer ?
#
loop_
_entity_poly.entity_id
_entity_poly.type
_entity_poly.pdbx_seq_one_letter_code
_entity_poly.pdbx_strand_id
1 'polypeptide(L)' 'MTLQQLKYALTIADCGSMNEAAKTLFLSQPSLSETIRELETEIGFDLFVRSNR' A
#
# COMPACT_ATOMS: atom_id res chain seq x y z
N MET A 1 -8.37 7.07 -7.69
CA MET A 1 -8.26 5.78 -6.97
C MET A 1 -8.92 4.68 -7.78
N THR A 2 -8.23 3.57 -7.94
CA THR A 2 -8.79 2.45 -8.68
C THR A 2 -9.10 1.33 -7.73
N LEU A 3 -9.93 0.41 -8.21
CA LEU A 3 -10.28 -0.77 -7.44
C LEU A 3 -9.03 -1.57 -7.08
N GLN A 4 -8.08 -1.61 -8.00
CA GLN A 4 -6.83 -2.33 -7.78
C GLN A 4 -6.01 -1.69 -6.67
N GLN A 5 -5.94 -0.36 -6.66
CA GLN A 5 -5.23 0.35 -5.60
C GLN A 5 -5.86 0.10 -4.25
N LEU A 6 -7.18 0.09 -4.20
CA LEU A 6 -7.89 -0.18 -2.96
C LEU A 6 -7.60 -1.61 -2.49
N LYS A 7 -7.55 -2.54 -3.41
CA LYS A 7 -7.24 -3.92 -3.09
C LYS A 7 -5.83 -4.04 -2.49
N TYR A 8 -4.89 -3.30 -3.05
CA TYR A 8 -3.53 -3.30 -2.53
C TYR A 8 -3.50 -2.77 -1.09
N ALA A 9 -4.23 -1.68 -0.86
CA ALA A 9 -4.27 -1.11 0.48
C ALA A 9 -4.86 -2.08 1.48
N LEU A 10 -5.92 -2.77 1.10
CA LEU A 10 -6.54 -3.76 1.98
C LEU A 10 -5.60 -4.92 2.26
N THR A 11 -4.84 -5.33 1.26
CA THR A 11 -3.89 -6.42 1.44
C THR A 11 -2.80 -6.02 2.43
N ILE A 12 -2.31 -4.79 2.35
CA ILE A 12 -1.31 -4.31 3.28
C ILE A 12 -1.85 -4.31 4.70
N ALA A 13 -3.07 -3.83 4.88
CA ALA A 13 -3.69 -3.77 6.19
C ALA A 13 -3.85 -5.18 6.76
N ASP A 14 -4.20 -6.12 5.91
CA ASP A 14 -4.44 -7.48 6.32
C ASP A 14 -3.15 -8.19 6.68
N CYS A 15 -2.10 -7.97 5.90
CA CYS A 15 -0.81 -8.61 6.13
C CYS A 15 -0.03 -7.97 7.26
N GLY A 16 -0.29 -6.71 7.53
CA GLY A 16 0.40 -6.02 8.59
C GLY A 16 1.76 -5.49 8.21
N SER A 17 2.19 -5.70 6.97
CA SER A 17 3.46 -5.14 6.52
C SER A 17 3.46 -5.02 5.01
N MET A 18 4.15 -4.00 4.53
CA MET A 18 4.27 -3.74 3.11
C MET A 18 5.04 -4.88 2.41
N ASN A 19 6.04 -5.39 3.09
CA ASN A 19 6.88 -6.44 2.54
C ASN A 19 6.09 -7.71 2.30
N GLU A 20 5.28 -8.10 3.28
CA GLU A 20 4.46 -9.30 3.15
C GLU A 20 3.38 -9.11 2.09
N ALA A 21 2.80 -7.92 2.05
CA ALA A 21 1.78 -7.64 1.05
C ALA A 21 2.36 -7.72 -0.36
N ALA A 22 3.57 -7.23 -0.55
CA ALA A 22 4.21 -7.30 -1.85
C ALA A 22 4.40 -8.75 -2.29
N LYS A 23 4.78 -9.60 -1.37
CA LYS A 23 4.92 -11.02 -1.68
C LYS A 23 3.59 -11.64 -2.06
N THR A 24 2.55 -11.31 -1.31
CA THR A 24 1.22 -11.84 -1.55
C THR A 24 0.71 -11.41 -2.92
N LEU A 25 1.02 -10.19 -3.31
CA LEU A 25 0.53 -9.62 -4.57
C LEU A 25 1.47 -9.90 -5.74
N PHE A 26 2.59 -10.57 -5.49
CA PHE A 26 3.59 -10.84 -6.52
C PHE A 26 4.15 -9.57 -7.12
N LEU A 27 4.39 -8.58 -6.26
CA LEU A 27 4.94 -7.31 -6.67
C LEU A 27 6.24 -7.06 -5.94
N SER A 28 7.09 -6.21 -6.52
CA SER A 28 8.23 -5.73 -5.76
C SER A 28 7.75 -4.71 -4.76
N GLN A 29 8.45 -4.59 -3.66
CA GLN A 29 8.07 -3.64 -2.63
C GLN A 29 8.08 -2.19 -3.14
N PRO A 30 9.09 -1.78 -3.94
CA PRO A 30 9.06 -0.42 -4.49
C PRO A 30 7.83 -0.15 -5.35
N SER A 31 7.39 -1.13 -6.14
CA SER A 31 6.21 -0.96 -6.97
C SER A 31 4.97 -0.78 -6.10
N LEU A 32 4.83 -1.60 -5.09
CA LEU A 32 3.69 -1.50 -4.18
C LEU A 32 3.69 -0.18 -3.44
N SER A 33 4.85 0.23 -2.97
CA SER A 33 5.00 1.48 -2.23
C SER A 33 4.61 2.67 -3.09
N GLU A 34 5.00 2.65 -4.35
CA GLU A 34 4.67 3.74 -5.26
C GLU A 34 3.16 3.79 -5.52
N THR A 35 2.54 2.64 -5.69
CA THR A 35 1.09 2.57 -5.90
C THR A 35 0.35 3.14 -4.70
N ILE A 36 0.79 2.82 -3.51
CA ILE A 36 0.16 3.32 -2.29
C ILE A 36 0.37 4.82 -2.16
N ARG A 37 1.54 5.30 -2.53
CA ARG A 37 1.80 6.73 -2.49
C ARG A 37 0.88 7.50 -3.43
N GLU A 38 0.64 6.95 -4.62
CA GLU A 38 -0.29 7.58 -5.56
C GLU A 38 -1.69 7.62 -4.99
N LEU A 39 -2.09 6.54 -4.33
CA LEU A 39 -3.40 6.48 -3.71
C LEU A 39 -3.52 7.52 -2.60
N GLU A 40 -2.51 7.63 -1.77
CA GLU A 40 -2.51 8.61 -0.69
C GLU A 40 -2.57 10.03 -1.21
N THR A 41 -1.85 10.29 -2.29
CA THR A 41 -1.87 11.61 -2.91
C THR A 41 -3.26 11.95 -3.41
N GLU A 42 -3.93 10.99 -4.00
CA GLU A 42 -5.26 11.21 -4.54
C GLU A 42 -6.27 11.45 -3.44
N ILE A 43 -6.16 10.71 -2.34
CA ILE A 43 -7.06 10.86 -1.22
C ILE A 43 -6.75 12.12 -0.42
N GLY A 44 -5.48 12.49 -0.36
CA GLY A 44 -5.07 13.69 0.33
C GLY A 44 -4.58 13.49 1.74
N PHE A 45 -4.39 12.25 2.16
CA PHE A 45 -3.80 11.97 3.46
C PHE A 45 -3.20 10.58 3.45
N ASP A 46 -2.39 10.29 4.46
CA ASP A 46 -1.75 9.00 4.59
C ASP A 46 -2.77 7.95 4.99
N LEU A 47 -2.78 6.83 4.27
CA LEU A 47 -3.64 5.71 4.62
C LEU A 47 -3.07 4.92 5.78
N PHE A 48 -1.76 4.86 5.86
CA PHE A 48 -1.08 4.08 6.89
C PHE A 48 -0.13 4.96 7.65
N VAL A 49 -0.14 4.82 8.94
CA VAL A 49 0.81 5.55 9.77
C VAL A 49 2.17 4.91 9.60
N ARG A 50 3.12 5.70 9.19
CA ARG A 50 4.48 5.23 9.04
C ARG A 50 5.17 5.44 10.36
N SER A 51 5.12 4.44 11.17
CA SER A 51 5.72 4.63 12.47
C SER A 51 7.19 4.36 12.41
N ASN A 52 7.83 5.26 11.86
CA ASN A 52 9.25 5.15 11.78
C ASN A 52 9.91 5.92 12.86
N ARG A 53 9.26 6.02 13.88
CA ARG A 53 9.81 6.68 15.02
C ARG A 53 10.66 5.78 15.81
#